data_a2b5365bd8c491ae0fa69bc5210b6a72
#
_entry.id   a2b5365bd8c491ae0fa69bc5210b6a72
#
_cell.length_a   1.000
_cell.length_b   1.000
_cell.length_c   1.000
_cell.angle_alpha   90.00
_cell.angle_beta   90.00
_cell.angle_gamma   90.00
#
_symmetry.space_group_name_H-M   'P 1'
#
loop_
_entity.id
_entity.type
_entity.pdbx_description
1 polymer ?
#
loop_
_entity_poly.entity_id
_entity_poly.type
_entity_poly.pdbx_seq_one_letter_code
_entity_poly.pdbx_strand_id
1 'polypeptide(L)'
;MKSYREMSAEELVKEKEQLIARYEEYKNMALSLNMTRGVPSTEQLDLASDMYDDLSSSGFLSEKGQDVRNYGVPCGIDDVRKVFAEILGTDMENVFMGNSSSLNQMFDALMRSMVFGEIESEKPWYEVEGRKWLCPAPGYDRHFRVTETLGFELIAVPMTENGPDMDVVEELVKDPKVLGIWCVPCYSNPDGIVYSEETCRRLASMKTAAPDFRIMWDNAYVVHHITENDSEKGRIPDILSLCAEAGYPNRPYEFASSSKVTFAGGGISCFAANPDNMARAKKYLSVQAICTNKVNQLAHARYLPNKAAVEQHMKKHAEILRPKFAAVQDTLNKELGSNKDLYRWTDPKGGYFVSFYAFPGTATKIVSMCKDAGVALTPAGASFPYGKDPDDSNIRLCPSFPPVENIIKAVSILSVCAKITAIEKLLEE
;
A
#
# COMPACT_ATOMS: atom_id res chain seq x y z
N MET A 1 6.37 -34.09 8.02
CA MET A 1 7.18 -33.96 9.25
C MET A 1 6.22 -33.70 10.40
N LYS A 2 6.58 -34.07 11.64
CA LYS A 2 5.82 -33.67 12.85
C LYS A 2 5.88 -32.16 12.99
N SER A 3 4.80 -31.49 13.47
CA SER A 3 4.88 -30.11 13.92
C SER A 3 5.84 -29.98 15.12
N TYR A 4 6.47 -28.84 15.30
CA TYR A 4 7.34 -28.58 16.46
C TYR A 4 6.59 -28.72 17.80
N ARG A 5 5.28 -28.42 17.83
CA ARG A 5 4.44 -28.68 19.03
C ARG A 5 4.26 -30.14 19.39
N GLU A 6 4.51 -31.04 18.43
CA GLU A 6 4.39 -32.51 18.64
C GLU A 6 5.73 -33.16 18.98
N MET A 7 6.83 -32.39 18.99
CA MET A 7 8.18 -32.87 19.29
C MET A 7 8.45 -32.85 20.80
N SER A 8 9.28 -33.80 21.28
CA SER A 8 9.82 -33.72 22.63
C SER A 8 10.87 -32.60 22.74
N ALA A 9 11.17 -32.16 23.97
CA ALA A 9 12.23 -31.20 24.23
C ALA A 9 13.59 -31.66 23.67
N GLU A 10 13.91 -32.95 23.75
CA GLU A 10 15.14 -33.50 23.19
C GLU A 10 15.17 -33.43 21.66
N GLU A 11 14.02 -33.73 20.99
CA GLU A 11 13.87 -33.63 19.55
C GLU A 11 14.03 -32.15 19.10
N LEU A 12 13.43 -31.19 19.83
CA LEU A 12 13.53 -29.76 19.57
C LEU A 12 14.97 -29.22 19.71
N VAL A 13 15.68 -29.64 20.76
CA VAL A 13 17.10 -29.26 20.98
C VAL A 13 17.96 -29.73 19.80
N LYS A 14 17.80 -30.99 19.40
CA LYS A 14 18.56 -31.56 18.27
C LYS A 14 18.25 -30.84 16.94
N GLU A 15 16.98 -30.54 16.67
CA GLU A 15 16.56 -29.78 15.49
C GLU A 15 17.16 -28.37 15.51
N LYS A 16 17.13 -27.71 16.68
CA LYS A 16 17.74 -26.38 16.85
C LYS A 16 19.23 -26.37 16.53
N GLU A 17 19.98 -27.39 16.99
CA GLU A 17 21.43 -27.49 16.68
C GLU A 17 21.68 -27.57 15.17
N GLN A 18 20.89 -28.34 14.43
CA GLN A 18 21.00 -28.43 12.97
C GLN A 18 20.65 -27.11 12.29
N LEU A 19 19.62 -26.43 12.76
CA LEU A 19 19.21 -25.12 12.22
C LEU A 19 20.26 -24.04 12.51
N ILE A 20 20.89 -24.05 13.68
CA ILE A 20 21.98 -23.14 14.02
C ILE A 20 23.18 -23.37 13.09
N ALA A 21 23.55 -24.63 12.83
CA ALA A 21 24.63 -24.92 11.88
C ALA A 21 24.32 -24.37 10.47
N ARG A 22 23.08 -24.58 10.00
CA ARG A 22 22.62 -24.02 8.70
C ARG A 22 22.61 -22.48 8.70
N TYR A 23 22.22 -21.86 9.81
CA TYR A 23 22.25 -20.41 9.97
C TYR A 23 23.68 -19.85 9.90
N GLU A 24 24.65 -20.48 10.57
CA GLU A 24 26.06 -20.08 10.50
C GLU A 24 26.64 -20.26 9.08
N GLU A 25 26.22 -21.29 8.33
CA GLU A 25 26.58 -21.41 6.91
C GLU A 25 26.11 -20.19 6.11
N TYR A 26 24.86 -19.75 6.31
CA TYR A 26 24.32 -18.55 5.64
C TYR A 26 25.10 -17.27 6.00
N LYS A 27 25.45 -17.07 7.27
CA LYS A 27 26.27 -15.92 7.70
C LYS A 27 27.62 -15.88 7.00
N ASN A 28 28.25 -17.05 6.83
CA ASN A 28 29.54 -17.18 6.17
C ASN A 28 29.51 -16.93 4.66
N MET A 29 28.32 -16.93 4.03
CA MET A 29 28.16 -16.61 2.60
C MET A 29 28.33 -15.12 2.28
N ALA A 30 28.42 -14.23 3.27
CA ALA A 30 28.56 -12.78 3.10
C ALA A 30 27.52 -12.18 2.12
N LEU A 31 26.27 -12.58 2.24
CA LEU A 31 25.19 -12.16 1.35
C LEU A 31 24.82 -10.68 1.55
N SER A 32 24.28 -10.06 0.50
CA SER A 32 23.69 -8.70 0.54
C SER A 32 22.35 -8.72 -0.21
N LEU A 33 21.33 -9.22 0.44
CA LEU A 33 19.98 -9.37 -0.11
C LEU A 33 19.06 -8.30 0.48
N ASN A 34 18.24 -7.67 -0.36
CA ASN A 34 17.37 -6.58 0.09
C ASN A 34 15.90 -6.85 -0.29
N MET A 35 15.05 -7.01 0.72
CA MET A 35 13.60 -7.17 0.59
C MET A 35 12.83 -6.10 1.39
N THR A 36 13.41 -4.91 1.59
CA THR A 36 12.83 -3.85 2.44
C THR A 36 11.73 -3.04 1.76
N ARG A 37 11.79 -2.84 0.45
CA ARG A 37 10.93 -1.90 -0.28
C ARG A 37 10.21 -2.55 -1.44
N GLY A 38 8.89 -2.33 -1.49
CA GLY A 38 8.06 -2.63 -2.66
C GLY A 38 8.26 -1.57 -3.75
N VAL A 39 9.35 -1.68 -4.49
CA VAL A 39 9.67 -0.83 -5.63
C VAL A 39 9.67 -1.68 -6.91
N PRO A 40 9.36 -1.08 -8.08
CA PRO A 40 9.52 -1.76 -9.35
C PRO A 40 10.97 -2.22 -9.57
N SER A 41 11.16 -3.40 -10.15
CA SER A 41 12.47 -3.85 -10.64
C SER A 41 12.87 -3.10 -11.90
N THR A 42 14.16 -3.15 -12.28
CA THR A 42 14.64 -2.56 -13.53
C THR A 42 13.85 -3.07 -14.73
N GLU A 43 13.57 -4.37 -14.79
CA GLU A 43 12.76 -4.99 -15.85
C GLU A 43 11.35 -4.38 -15.96
N GLN A 44 10.74 -4.03 -14.82
CA GLN A 44 9.43 -3.35 -14.80
C GLN A 44 9.53 -1.89 -15.27
N LEU A 45 10.61 -1.19 -14.90
CA LEU A 45 10.85 0.19 -15.35
C LEU A 45 11.15 0.23 -16.85
N ASP A 46 11.87 -0.75 -17.37
CA ASP A 46 12.22 -0.84 -18.80
C ASP A 46 10.99 -0.99 -19.71
N LEU A 47 9.86 -1.50 -19.17
CA LEU A 47 8.60 -1.58 -19.91
C LEU A 47 8.06 -0.24 -20.40
N ALA A 48 8.44 0.85 -19.77
CA ALA A 48 7.98 2.22 -20.10
C ALA A 48 9.11 3.11 -20.66
N SER A 49 10.26 2.54 -21.02
CA SER A 49 11.46 3.30 -21.43
C SER A 49 11.25 4.23 -22.61
N ASP A 50 10.36 3.88 -23.54
CA ASP A 50 10.01 4.63 -24.75
C ASP A 50 8.92 5.69 -24.55
N MET A 51 8.39 5.81 -23.32
CA MET A 51 7.26 6.72 -23.02
C MET A 51 7.52 8.18 -23.42
N TYR A 52 8.77 8.63 -23.34
CA TYR A 52 9.12 10.02 -23.68
C TYR A 52 9.50 10.24 -25.14
N ASP A 53 9.73 9.19 -25.92
CA ASP A 53 10.17 9.30 -27.31
C ASP A 53 9.12 9.98 -28.18
N ASP A 54 7.85 9.72 -27.90
CA ASP A 54 6.71 10.28 -28.61
C ASP A 54 6.54 11.81 -28.40
N LEU A 55 7.03 12.34 -27.29
CA LEU A 55 6.98 13.79 -27.04
C LEU A 55 7.82 14.60 -28.04
N SER A 56 8.97 14.05 -28.46
CA SER A 56 9.86 14.74 -29.39
C SER A 56 9.37 14.68 -30.83
N SER A 57 8.66 13.61 -31.20
CA SER A 57 8.17 13.36 -32.56
C SER A 57 6.77 13.96 -32.82
N SER A 58 5.87 13.90 -31.85
CA SER A 58 4.46 14.29 -31.99
C SER A 58 4.15 15.68 -31.41
N GLY A 59 5.18 16.38 -30.89
CA GLY A 59 5.05 17.73 -30.34
C GLY A 59 4.41 17.78 -28.96
N PHE A 60 4.05 18.97 -28.49
CA PHE A 60 3.67 19.25 -27.10
C PHE A 60 2.22 19.73 -26.94
N LEU A 61 1.34 19.37 -27.86
CA LEU A 61 -0.06 19.74 -27.78
C LEU A 61 -0.91 18.62 -27.20
N SER A 62 -1.78 18.98 -26.22
CA SER A 62 -2.84 18.08 -25.72
C SER A 62 -3.92 17.86 -26.80
N GLU A 63 -4.85 16.92 -26.58
CA GLU A 63 -6.00 16.70 -27.49
C GLU A 63 -6.81 17.99 -27.74
N LYS A 64 -6.88 18.90 -26.75
CA LYS A 64 -7.54 20.20 -26.88
C LYS A 64 -6.68 21.31 -27.49
N GLY A 65 -5.50 20.97 -28.01
CA GLY A 65 -4.58 21.92 -28.65
C GLY A 65 -3.84 22.82 -27.66
N GLN A 66 -3.77 22.49 -26.38
CA GLN A 66 -3.02 23.24 -25.37
C GLN A 66 -1.53 22.89 -25.45
N ASP A 67 -0.67 23.90 -25.54
CA ASP A 67 0.78 23.70 -25.41
C ASP A 67 1.14 23.42 -23.94
N VAL A 68 1.48 22.14 -23.64
CA VAL A 68 1.77 21.69 -22.27
C VAL A 68 3.06 22.26 -21.69
N ARG A 69 3.91 22.90 -22.49
CA ARG A 69 5.15 23.55 -22.04
C ARG A 69 4.89 24.87 -21.32
N ASN A 70 3.70 25.47 -21.50
CA ASN A 70 3.35 26.77 -20.93
C ASN A 70 2.53 26.62 -19.63
N TYR A 71 2.32 27.70 -18.92
CA TYR A 71 1.47 27.76 -17.72
C TYR A 71 -0.01 27.42 -18.00
N GLY A 72 -0.82 27.36 -16.96
CA GLY A 72 -2.25 27.13 -17.04
C GLY A 72 -2.64 25.67 -16.79
N VAL A 73 -3.95 25.41 -16.80
CA VAL A 73 -4.56 24.10 -16.54
C VAL A 73 -4.11 23.50 -15.19
N PRO A 74 -4.42 24.16 -14.07
CA PRO A 74 -3.91 23.76 -12.75
C PRO A 74 -4.36 22.38 -12.32
N CYS A 75 -5.51 21.89 -12.85
CA CYS A 75 -6.02 20.55 -12.55
C CYS A 75 -5.38 19.43 -13.40
N GLY A 76 -4.43 19.77 -14.29
CA GLY A 76 -3.86 18.84 -15.26
C GLY A 76 -4.67 18.73 -16.55
N ILE A 77 -4.06 18.14 -17.59
CA ILE A 77 -4.69 18.01 -18.91
C ILE A 77 -5.78 16.95 -18.90
N ASP A 78 -6.83 17.16 -19.71
CA ASP A 78 -7.97 16.25 -19.76
C ASP A 78 -7.61 14.88 -20.30
N ASP A 79 -6.60 14.81 -21.16
CA ASP A 79 -6.08 13.56 -21.74
C ASP A 79 -5.79 12.50 -20.66
N VAL A 80 -5.06 12.89 -19.61
CA VAL A 80 -4.69 11.97 -18.52
C VAL A 80 -5.76 11.91 -17.43
N ARG A 81 -6.51 12.98 -17.20
CA ARG A 81 -7.62 12.98 -16.23
C ARG A 81 -8.69 11.93 -16.58
N LYS A 82 -9.00 11.79 -17.89
CA LYS A 82 -9.91 10.74 -18.41
C LYS A 82 -9.43 9.34 -18.05
N VAL A 83 -8.13 9.07 -18.25
CA VAL A 83 -7.56 7.74 -17.96
C VAL A 83 -7.69 7.39 -16.48
N PHE A 84 -7.37 8.34 -15.58
CA PHE A 84 -7.52 8.10 -14.15
C PHE A 84 -8.99 8.00 -13.73
N ALA A 85 -9.88 8.78 -14.31
CA ALA A 85 -11.32 8.66 -14.07
C ALA A 85 -11.86 7.27 -14.47
N GLU A 86 -11.47 6.75 -15.64
CA GLU A 86 -11.80 5.38 -16.07
C GLU A 86 -11.27 4.31 -15.11
N ILE A 87 -10.02 4.49 -14.61
CA ILE A 87 -9.39 3.53 -13.66
C ILE A 87 -10.16 3.53 -12.33
N LEU A 88 -10.49 4.70 -11.82
CA LEU A 88 -11.15 4.88 -10.52
C LEU A 88 -12.66 4.65 -10.58
N GLY A 89 -13.25 4.64 -11.78
CA GLY A 89 -14.69 4.47 -11.98
C GLY A 89 -15.52 5.72 -11.64
N THR A 90 -14.91 6.90 -11.73
CA THR A 90 -15.56 8.20 -11.42
C THR A 90 -15.58 9.13 -12.63
N ASP A 91 -16.24 10.27 -12.50
CA ASP A 91 -16.25 11.30 -13.55
C ASP A 91 -14.93 12.07 -13.61
N MET A 92 -14.51 12.45 -14.83
CA MET A 92 -13.28 13.23 -15.04
C MET A 92 -13.28 14.55 -14.23
N GLU A 93 -14.43 15.17 -14.03
CA GLU A 93 -14.55 16.43 -13.29
C GLU A 93 -14.22 16.26 -11.79
N ASN A 94 -14.30 15.05 -11.28
CA ASN A 94 -13.93 14.67 -9.92
C ASN A 94 -12.41 14.40 -9.76
N VAL A 95 -11.61 14.49 -10.83
CA VAL A 95 -10.18 14.17 -10.83
C VAL A 95 -9.35 15.40 -11.09
N PHE A 96 -8.32 15.62 -10.26
CA PHE A 96 -7.22 16.51 -10.66
C PHE A 96 -5.86 15.81 -10.54
N MET A 97 -4.93 16.21 -11.41
CA MET A 97 -3.60 15.63 -11.50
C MET A 97 -2.60 16.40 -10.66
N GLY A 98 -1.84 15.65 -9.86
CA GLY A 98 -0.70 16.16 -9.10
C GLY A 98 0.63 15.91 -9.81
N ASN A 99 1.70 16.01 -9.03
CA ASN A 99 3.05 15.64 -9.46
C ASN A 99 3.29 14.13 -9.24
N SER A 100 4.50 13.71 -8.98
CA SER A 100 4.93 12.31 -9.07
C SER A 100 4.31 11.34 -8.05
N SER A 101 3.79 11.79 -6.91
CA SER A 101 3.44 10.90 -5.81
C SER A 101 2.06 11.18 -5.22
N SER A 102 1.23 10.12 -5.07
CA SER A 102 -0.03 10.19 -4.31
C SER A 102 0.20 10.56 -2.85
N LEU A 103 1.34 10.17 -2.27
CA LEU A 103 1.69 10.56 -0.89
C LEU A 103 1.77 12.08 -0.71
N ASN A 104 2.30 12.83 -1.69
CA ASN A 104 2.28 14.30 -1.66
C ASN A 104 0.84 14.82 -1.66
N GLN A 105 -0.03 14.26 -2.49
CA GLN A 105 -1.44 14.65 -2.55
C GLN A 105 -2.15 14.40 -1.21
N MET A 106 -1.89 13.24 -0.58
CA MET A 106 -2.44 12.90 0.74
C MET A 106 -1.93 13.86 1.81
N PHE A 107 -0.63 14.15 1.82
CA PHE A 107 -0.04 15.12 2.75
C PHE A 107 -0.66 16.50 2.56
N ASP A 108 -0.77 16.99 1.31
CA ASP A 108 -1.38 18.28 1.01
C ASP A 108 -2.86 18.34 1.41
N ALA A 109 -3.61 17.25 1.21
CA ALA A 109 -5.01 17.16 1.64
C ALA A 109 -5.13 17.30 3.17
N LEU A 110 -4.33 16.53 3.92
CA LEU A 110 -4.30 16.62 5.37
C LEU A 110 -3.82 17.99 5.87
N MET A 111 -2.80 18.58 5.25
CA MET A 111 -2.35 19.92 5.59
C MET A 111 -3.45 20.98 5.38
N ARG A 112 -4.23 20.86 4.29
CA ARG A 112 -5.39 21.74 4.06
C ARG A 112 -6.46 21.57 5.15
N SER A 113 -6.73 20.34 5.57
CA SER A 113 -7.67 20.05 6.65
C SER A 113 -7.14 20.58 7.99
N MET A 114 -5.85 20.40 8.25
CA MET A 114 -5.20 20.92 9.47
C MET A 114 -5.31 22.44 9.56
N VAL A 115 -5.02 23.17 8.48
CA VAL A 115 -4.90 24.64 8.52
C VAL A 115 -6.24 25.34 8.30
N PHE A 116 -7.12 24.79 7.47
CA PHE A 116 -8.34 25.45 7.01
C PHE A 116 -9.64 24.72 7.38
N GLY A 117 -9.56 23.58 8.07
CA GLY A 117 -10.70 22.71 8.33
C GLY A 117 -11.24 22.04 7.06
N GLU A 118 -12.33 21.38 7.15
CA GLU A 118 -13.12 20.79 6.04
C GLU A 118 -14.39 21.60 5.81
N ILE A 119 -15.23 21.18 4.84
CA ILE A 119 -16.49 21.88 4.53
C ILE A 119 -17.41 21.90 5.76
N GLU A 120 -17.44 20.78 6.49
CA GLU A 120 -18.28 20.58 7.68
C GLU A 120 -17.60 20.96 8.99
N SER A 121 -16.32 21.40 8.96
CA SER A 121 -15.57 21.74 10.17
C SER A 121 -16.10 23.03 10.81
N GLU A 122 -16.30 23.01 12.09
CA GLU A 122 -16.51 24.22 12.89
C GLU A 122 -15.23 25.03 13.07
N LYS A 123 -14.08 24.34 13.07
CA LYS A 123 -12.74 24.89 13.25
C LYS A 123 -11.69 24.06 12.53
N PRO A 124 -10.51 24.64 12.19
CA PRO A 124 -9.40 23.86 11.62
C PRO A 124 -8.99 22.70 12.52
N TRP A 125 -8.55 21.58 11.91
CA TRP A 125 -8.20 20.39 12.68
C TRP A 125 -7.04 20.58 13.67
N TYR A 126 -6.12 21.54 13.42
CA TYR A 126 -5.05 21.82 14.38
C TYR A 126 -5.58 22.32 15.74
N GLU A 127 -6.79 22.90 15.79
CA GLU A 127 -7.47 23.37 17.02
C GLU A 127 -8.25 22.25 17.74
N VAL A 128 -8.36 21.05 17.16
CA VAL A 128 -8.99 19.90 17.82
C VAL A 128 -7.98 19.26 18.76
N GLU A 129 -8.10 19.52 20.06
CA GLU A 129 -7.24 18.92 21.07
C GLU A 129 -7.47 17.41 21.19
N GLY A 130 -6.37 16.62 21.19
CA GLY A 130 -6.44 15.18 21.28
C GLY A 130 -7.07 14.53 20.03
N ARG A 131 -6.88 15.14 18.84
CA ARG A 131 -7.33 14.61 17.57
C ARG A 131 -6.73 13.23 17.30
N LYS A 132 -7.55 12.34 16.74
CA LYS A 132 -7.24 10.94 16.56
C LYS A 132 -7.41 10.52 15.11
N TRP A 133 -6.63 9.49 14.70
CA TRP A 133 -6.69 8.93 13.37
C TRP A 133 -6.71 7.41 13.40
N LEU A 134 -7.62 6.78 12.67
CA LEU A 134 -7.73 5.33 12.59
C LEU A 134 -6.72 4.77 11.58
N CYS A 135 -5.98 3.78 12.02
CA CYS A 135 -4.89 3.15 11.30
C CYS A 135 -5.13 1.64 11.21
N PRO A 136 -5.83 1.14 10.16
CA PRO A 136 -5.89 -0.29 9.91
C PRO A 136 -4.48 -0.88 9.85
N ALA A 137 -4.22 -1.88 10.70
CA ALA A 137 -2.90 -2.45 10.90
C ALA A 137 -2.96 -4.00 10.93
N PRO A 138 -1.98 -4.67 10.28
CA PRO A 138 -0.82 -4.06 9.62
C PRO A 138 -1.20 -3.21 8.42
N GLY A 139 -0.47 -2.10 8.20
CA GLY A 139 -0.77 -1.11 7.19
C GLY A 139 0.48 -0.40 6.63
N TYR A 140 0.27 0.65 5.84
CA TYR A 140 1.36 1.37 5.20
C TYR A 140 2.01 2.37 6.16
N ASP A 141 3.26 2.12 6.51
CA ASP A 141 4.06 2.90 7.47
C ASP A 141 4.13 4.41 7.16
N ARG A 142 4.11 4.81 5.88
CA ARG A 142 4.15 6.22 5.49
C ARG A 142 2.85 6.96 5.82
N HIS A 143 1.71 6.31 5.71
CA HIS A 143 0.42 6.87 6.13
C HIS A 143 0.46 7.22 7.63
N PHE A 144 0.91 6.28 8.43
CA PHE A 144 1.01 6.47 9.88
C PHE A 144 1.96 7.62 10.24
N ARG A 145 3.13 7.68 9.56
CA ARG A 145 4.11 8.75 9.77
C ARG A 145 3.56 10.13 9.41
N VAL A 146 2.74 10.25 8.39
CA VAL A 146 2.10 11.53 8.02
C VAL A 146 1.21 12.03 9.15
N THR A 147 0.27 11.21 9.60
CA THR A 147 -0.68 11.60 10.65
C THR A 147 0.01 11.76 12.01
N GLU A 148 1.00 10.92 12.35
CA GLU A 148 1.85 11.10 13.53
C GLU A 148 2.57 12.47 13.52
N THR A 149 3.21 12.81 12.38
CA THR A 149 3.93 14.08 12.23
C THR A 149 3.02 15.28 12.34
N LEU A 150 1.76 15.17 11.92
CA LEU A 150 0.74 16.21 12.08
C LEU A 150 0.10 16.23 13.47
N GLY A 151 0.60 15.43 14.41
CA GLY A 151 0.21 15.43 15.81
C GLY A 151 -1.13 14.76 16.10
N PHE A 152 -1.54 13.78 15.27
CA PHE A 152 -2.66 12.90 15.60
C PHE A 152 -2.22 11.79 16.55
N GLU A 153 -3.08 11.44 17.51
CA GLU A 153 -3.02 10.15 18.18
C GLU A 153 -3.46 9.07 17.21
N LEU A 154 -2.61 8.07 16.99
CA LEU A 154 -2.87 6.97 16.07
C LEU A 154 -3.53 5.82 16.82
N ILE A 155 -4.68 5.36 16.31
CA ILE A 155 -5.41 4.22 16.86
C ILE A 155 -5.31 3.06 15.87
N ALA A 156 -4.66 1.98 16.28
CA ALA A 156 -4.62 0.76 15.49
C ALA A 156 -6.02 0.13 15.41
N VAL A 157 -6.42 -0.26 14.20
CA VAL A 157 -7.64 -1.03 13.94
C VAL A 157 -7.21 -2.37 13.36
N PRO A 158 -7.68 -3.51 13.91
CA PRO A 158 -7.35 -4.81 13.36
C PRO A 158 -7.78 -4.95 11.89
N MET A 159 -6.94 -5.61 11.09
CA MET A 159 -7.31 -6.02 9.74
C MET A 159 -7.93 -7.43 9.77
N THR A 160 -8.97 -7.61 8.98
CA THR A 160 -9.61 -8.91 8.67
C THR A 160 -9.32 -9.30 7.22
N GLU A 161 -9.74 -10.48 6.80
CA GLU A 161 -9.67 -10.91 5.40
C GLU A 161 -10.51 -10.04 4.43
N ASN A 162 -11.43 -9.24 4.96
CA ASN A 162 -12.36 -8.39 4.21
C ASN A 162 -12.05 -6.89 4.30
N GLY A 163 -10.95 -6.50 4.94
CA GLY A 163 -10.58 -5.12 5.21
C GLY A 163 -10.46 -4.83 6.71
N PRO A 164 -10.55 -3.58 7.16
CA PRO A 164 -10.54 -3.23 8.57
C PRO A 164 -11.73 -3.87 9.31
N ASP A 165 -11.52 -4.21 10.58
CA ASP A 165 -12.61 -4.66 11.46
C ASP A 165 -13.61 -3.51 11.65
N MET A 166 -14.74 -3.61 10.94
CA MET A 166 -15.74 -2.55 10.92
C MET A 166 -16.50 -2.41 12.23
N ASP A 167 -16.61 -3.45 13.05
CA ASP A 167 -17.24 -3.35 14.36
C ASP A 167 -16.40 -2.45 15.28
N VAL A 168 -15.08 -2.61 15.20
CA VAL A 168 -14.12 -1.74 15.90
C VAL A 168 -14.15 -0.30 15.35
N VAL A 169 -14.16 -0.15 14.00
CA VAL A 169 -14.22 1.17 13.38
C VAL A 169 -15.47 1.93 13.80
N GLU A 170 -16.66 1.30 13.71
CA GLU A 170 -17.95 1.92 14.03
C GLU A 170 -18.09 2.31 15.51
N GLU A 171 -17.39 1.61 16.40
CA GLU A 171 -17.29 2.01 17.81
C GLU A 171 -16.38 3.22 18.00
N LEU A 172 -15.21 3.20 17.38
CA LEU A 172 -14.20 4.27 17.55
C LEU A 172 -14.65 5.63 16.95
N VAL A 173 -15.41 5.63 15.85
CA VAL A 173 -15.90 6.86 15.21
C VAL A 173 -17.01 7.56 15.98
N LYS A 174 -17.48 7.00 17.11
CA LYS A 174 -18.38 7.67 18.07
C LYS A 174 -17.65 8.73 18.90
N ASP A 175 -16.32 8.71 18.93
CA ASP A 175 -15.51 9.78 19.51
C ASP A 175 -15.38 10.94 18.51
N PRO A 176 -15.84 12.17 18.82
CA PRO A 176 -15.77 13.32 17.91
C PRO A 176 -14.33 13.80 17.61
N LYS A 177 -13.34 13.27 18.31
CA LYS A 177 -11.92 13.54 18.05
C LYS A 177 -11.32 12.64 16.97
N VAL A 178 -12.02 11.59 16.56
CA VAL A 178 -11.61 10.69 15.45
C VAL A 178 -11.98 11.35 14.13
N LEU A 179 -10.98 11.92 13.44
CA LEU A 179 -11.18 12.78 12.27
C LEU A 179 -10.99 12.05 10.94
N GLY A 180 -10.49 10.81 10.95
CA GLY A 180 -10.37 10.06 9.72
C GLY A 180 -9.76 8.69 9.86
N ILE A 181 -9.67 8.01 8.71
CA ILE A 181 -9.15 6.65 8.56
C ILE A 181 -8.29 6.54 7.30
N TRP A 182 -7.19 5.79 7.39
CA TRP A 182 -6.43 5.36 6.23
C TRP A 182 -7.01 4.07 5.64
N CYS A 183 -7.17 4.02 4.32
CA CYS A 183 -7.61 2.83 3.61
C CYS A 183 -6.73 2.55 2.39
N VAL A 184 -6.25 1.31 2.24
CA VAL A 184 -5.64 0.78 1.02
C VAL A 184 -6.50 -0.38 0.56
N PRO A 185 -7.58 -0.11 -0.19
CA PRO A 185 -8.69 -1.05 -0.36
C PRO A 185 -8.40 -2.20 -1.32
N CYS A 186 -7.48 -2.01 -2.25
CA CYS A 186 -7.13 -3.03 -3.24
C CYS A 186 -5.68 -3.46 -3.02
N TYR A 187 -5.49 -4.75 -2.71
CA TYR A 187 -4.18 -5.34 -2.42
C TYR A 187 -3.41 -4.58 -1.34
N SER A 188 -4.00 -4.49 -0.14
CA SER A 188 -3.49 -3.71 0.98
C SER A 188 -2.01 -3.99 1.28
N ASN A 189 -1.30 -2.97 1.71
CA ASN A 189 0.10 -3.08 2.13
C ASN A 189 0.16 -3.27 3.65
N PRO A 190 0.66 -4.42 4.19
CA PRO A 190 1.37 -5.48 3.47
C PRO A 190 0.53 -6.73 3.12
N ASP A 191 -0.70 -6.88 3.58
CA ASP A 191 -1.43 -8.16 3.60
C ASP A 191 -1.95 -8.60 2.23
N GLY A 192 -2.06 -7.69 1.26
CA GLY A 192 -2.60 -7.99 -0.06
C GLY A 192 -4.13 -8.19 -0.07
N ILE A 193 -4.82 -7.76 0.97
CA ILE A 193 -6.28 -7.87 1.12
C ILE A 193 -6.98 -6.93 0.13
N VAL A 194 -8.10 -7.37 -0.40
CA VAL A 194 -9.07 -6.56 -1.14
C VAL A 194 -10.30 -6.38 -0.26
N TYR A 195 -10.70 -5.13 -0.02
CA TYR A 195 -11.86 -4.84 0.81
C TYR A 195 -13.13 -5.41 0.18
N SER A 196 -13.96 -6.06 0.99
CA SER A 196 -15.25 -6.55 0.54
C SER A 196 -16.20 -5.39 0.23
N GLU A 197 -17.21 -5.65 -0.61
CA GLU A 197 -18.27 -4.66 -0.87
C GLU A 197 -18.99 -4.25 0.41
N GLU A 198 -19.20 -5.18 1.33
CA GLU A 198 -19.80 -4.91 2.64
C GLU A 198 -18.95 -3.92 3.45
N THR A 199 -17.64 -4.15 3.56
CA THR A 199 -16.71 -3.24 4.24
C THR A 199 -16.77 -1.84 3.62
N CYS A 200 -16.76 -1.74 2.28
CA CYS A 200 -16.84 -0.45 1.59
C CYS A 200 -18.18 0.27 1.89
N ARG A 201 -19.29 -0.47 1.87
CA ARG A 201 -20.63 0.09 2.19
C ARG A 201 -20.73 0.52 3.64
N ARG A 202 -20.18 -0.24 4.58
CA ARG A 202 -20.12 0.13 6.01
C ARG A 202 -19.30 1.39 6.23
N LEU A 203 -18.11 1.50 5.63
CA LEU A 203 -17.28 2.72 5.66
C LEU A 203 -18.04 3.94 5.11
N ALA A 204 -18.76 3.76 4.01
CA ALA A 204 -19.51 4.84 3.38
C ALA A 204 -20.69 5.32 4.24
N SER A 205 -21.41 4.38 4.89
CA SER A 205 -22.70 4.66 5.57
C SER A 205 -22.61 4.81 7.09
N MET A 206 -21.47 4.45 7.73
CA MET A 206 -21.29 4.54 9.18
C MET A 206 -21.57 5.97 9.69
N LYS A 207 -22.15 6.07 10.89
CA LYS A 207 -22.40 7.34 11.55
C LYS A 207 -21.19 7.74 12.37
N THR A 208 -20.58 8.86 12.02
CA THR A 208 -19.44 9.43 12.73
C THR A 208 -19.88 10.58 13.64
N ALA A 209 -19.29 10.71 14.82
CA ALA A 209 -19.54 11.85 15.71
C ALA A 209 -18.85 13.14 15.20
N ALA A 210 -17.70 13.02 14.53
CA ALA A 210 -17.09 14.12 13.81
C ALA A 210 -17.80 14.33 12.46
N PRO A 211 -18.42 15.51 12.23
CA PRO A 211 -19.15 15.77 10.97
C PRO A 211 -18.20 15.87 9.76
N ASP A 212 -16.95 16.21 10.02
CA ASP A 212 -15.87 16.43 9.05
C ASP A 212 -14.91 15.24 8.95
N PHE A 213 -15.34 14.04 9.36
CA PHE A 213 -14.58 12.80 9.23
C PHE A 213 -14.21 12.50 7.77
N ARG A 214 -12.97 12.08 7.51
CA ARG A 214 -12.48 11.76 6.16
C ARG A 214 -11.97 10.33 6.03
N ILE A 215 -12.29 9.72 4.89
CA ILE A 215 -11.72 8.46 4.43
C ILE A 215 -10.61 8.80 3.42
N MET A 216 -9.35 8.51 3.77
CA MET A 216 -8.21 8.62 2.86
C MET A 216 -8.07 7.29 2.10
N TRP A 217 -8.56 7.25 0.88
CA TRP A 217 -8.71 6.06 0.04
C TRP A 217 -7.55 5.96 -0.95
N ASP A 218 -6.48 5.24 -0.57
CA ASP A 218 -5.27 5.09 -1.40
C ASP A 218 -5.38 3.89 -2.33
N ASN A 219 -5.71 4.15 -3.59
CA ASN A 219 -5.81 3.18 -4.67
C ASN A 219 -4.47 2.90 -5.37
N ALA A 220 -3.38 2.76 -4.59
CA ALA A 220 -2.04 2.55 -5.11
C ALA A 220 -1.90 1.28 -5.98
N TYR A 221 -2.77 0.28 -5.79
CA TYR A 221 -2.65 -1.04 -6.42
C TYR A 221 -3.87 -1.46 -7.24
N VAL A 222 -4.79 -0.57 -7.53
CA VAL A 222 -6.07 -0.89 -8.20
C VAL A 222 -5.93 -1.61 -9.55
N VAL A 223 -4.80 -1.45 -10.24
CA VAL A 223 -4.49 -2.11 -11.53
C VAL A 223 -3.38 -3.17 -11.42
N HIS A 224 -2.92 -3.50 -10.20
CA HIS A 224 -1.76 -4.36 -9.97
C HIS A 224 -2.14 -5.83 -9.75
N HIS A 225 -2.93 -6.39 -10.65
CA HIS A 225 -3.29 -7.81 -10.62
C HIS A 225 -2.09 -8.67 -11.02
N ILE A 226 -1.77 -9.70 -10.22
CA ILE A 226 -0.75 -10.71 -10.55
C ILE A 226 -1.40 -11.95 -11.15
N THR A 227 -2.63 -12.27 -10.70
CA THR A 227 -3.40 -13.40 -11.22
C THR A 227 -3.86 -13.17 -12.66
N GLU A 228 -3.93 -14.24 -13.44
CA GLU A 228 -4.56 -14.27 -14.77
C GLU A 228 -6.07 -14.56 -14.69
N ASN A 229 -6.52 -15.11 -13.57
CA ASN A 229 -7.92 -15.46 -13.37
C ASN A 229 -8.73 -14.20 -13.05
N ASP A 230 -9.61 -13.80 -13.96
CA ASP A 230 -10.44 -12.60 -13.83
C ASP A 230 -11.37 -12.63 -12.60
N SER A 231 -11.75 -13.81 -12.12
CA SER A 231 -12.58 -13.96 -10.92
C SER A 231 -11.82 -13.70 -9.62
N GLU A 232 -10.48 -13.76 -9.64
CA GLU A 232 -9.61 -13.51 -8.49
C GLU A 232 -9.05 -12.08 -8.46
N LYS A 233 -9.26 -11.32 -9.53
CA LYS A 233 -8.82 -9.92 -9.58
C LYS A 233 -9.56 -9.09 -8.55
N GLY A 234 -8.80 -8.34 -7.75
CA GLY A 234 -9.37 -7.38 -6.81
C GLY A 234 -10.23 -6.35 -7.52
N ARG A 235 -11.47 -6.26 -7.11
CA ARG A 235 -12.42 -5.25 -7.58
C ARG A 235 -13.00 -4.56 -6.37
N ILE A 236 -12.95 -3.25 -6.36
CA ILE A 236 -13.52 -2.42 -5.32
C ILE A 236 -14.58 -1.50 -5.93
N PRO A 237 -15.67 -1.23 -5.22
CA PRO A 237 -16.67 -0.28 -5.67
C PRO A 237 -16.11 1.15 -5.63
N ASP A 238 -16.72 2.05 -6.41
CA ASP A 238 -16.44 3.49 -6.34
C ASP A 238 -16.90 4.05 -4.98
N ILE A 239 -15.93 4.45 -4.17
CA ILE A 239 -16.18 4.98 -2.82
C ILE A 239 -16.89 6.34 -2.86
N LEU A 240 -16.65 7.15 -3.91
CA LEU A 240 -17.30 8.45 -4.06
C LEU A 240 -18.81 8.26 -4.22
N SER A 241 -19.22 7.34 -5.10
CA SER A 241 -20.62 7.00 -5.32
C SER A 241 -21.26 6.39 -4.08
N LEU A 242 -20.59 5.43 -3.41
CA LEU A 242 -21.12 4.82 -2.20
C LEU A 242 -21.36 5.84 -1.07
N CYS A 243 -20.44 6.76 -0.87
CA CYS A 243 -20.60 7.81 0.14
C CYS A 243 -21.70 8.81 -0.24
N ALA A 244 -21.85 9.13 -1.52
CA ALA A 244 -22.92 10.00 -2.00
C ALA A 244 -24.31 9.35 -1.80
N GLU A 245 -24.46 8.06 -2.16
CA GLU A 245 -25.67 7.27 -1.93
C GLU A 245 -26.03 7.19 -0.44
N ALA A 246 -25.04 7.09 0.42
CA ALA A 246 -25.21 7.06 1.88
C ALA A 246 -25.52 8.43 2.51
N GLY A 247 -25.46 9.53 1.74
CA GLY A 247 -25.70 10.89 2.22
C GLY A 247 -24.48 11.60 2.79
N TYR A 248 -23.27 11.06 2.56
CA TYR A 248 -21.99 11.62 3.03
C TYR A 248 -21.02 11.90 1.86
N PRO A 249 -21.41 12.69 0.83
CA PRO A 249 -20.63 12.86 -0.39
C PRO A 249 -19.24 13.45 -0.16
N ASN A 250 -19.04 14.24 0.90
CA ASN A 250 -17.77 14.89 1.19
C ASN A 250 -16.77 14.02 1.96
N ARG A 251 -17.17 12.82 2.38
CA ARG A 251 -16.36 11.96 3.26
C ARG A 251 -15.11 11.41 2.61
N PRO A 252 -15.12 10.89 1.35
CA PRO A 252 -13.95 10.24 0.75
C PRO A 252 -13.03 11.23 0.05
N TYR A 253 -11.73 11.00 0.22
CA TYR A 253 -10.64 11.52 -0.60
C TYR A 253 -9.91 10.33 -1.22
N GLU A 254 -9.95 10.22 -2.53
CA GLU A 254 -9.38 9.11 -3.27
C GLU A 254 -8.08 9.52 -3.96
N PHE A 255 -7.09 8.62 -3.94
CA PHE A 255 -5.76 8.87 -4.47
C PHE A 255 -5.29 7.70 -5.31
N ALA A 256 -4.57 7.99 -6.39
CA ALA A 256 -3.85 7.01 -7.20
C ALA A 256 -2.60 7.61 -7.80
N SER A 257 -1.71 6.77 -8.33
CA SER A 257 -0.53 7.24 -9.05
C SER A 257 -0.03 6.20 -10.05
N SER A 258 0.72 6.67 -11.04
CA SER A 258 1.44 5.80 -11.98
C SER A 258 2.83 5.37 -11.47
N SER A 259 3.20 5.68 -10.23
CA SER A 259 4.54 5.42 -9.68
C SER A 259 5.00 3.97 -9.76
N LYS A 260 4.07 3.02 -9.79
CA LYS A 260 4.36 1.58 -9.94
C LYS A 260 3.85 1.01 -11.27
N VAL A 261 3.33 1.87 -12.15
CA VAL A 261 2.86 1.54 -13.51
C VAL A 261 3.93 1.89 -14.54
N THR A 262 4.52 3.08 -14.42
CA THR A 262 5.59 3.60 -15.29
C THR A 262 6.87 3.77 -14.49
N PHE A 263 7.18 5.00 -14.07
CA PHE A 263 8.40 5.31 -13.33
C PHE A 263 8.09 5.81 -11.92
N ALA A 264 8.70 5.20 -10.91
CA ALA A 264 8.56 5.65 -9.52
C ALA A 264 9.09 7.08 -9.32
N GLY A 265 10.18 7.45 -10.01
CA GLY A 265 10.79 8.79 -9.97
C GLY A 265 10.16 9.80 -10.91
N GLY A 266 9.42 9.35 -11.93
CA GLY A 266 8.81 10.17 -12.97
C GLY A 266 7.31 9.92 -13.13
N GLY A 267 6.64 9.37 -12.14
CA GLY A 267 5.21 9.11 -12.18
C GLY A 267 4.35 10.39 -12.12
N ILE A 268 3.06 10.20 -12.24
CA ILE A 268 2.02 11.21 -12.02
C ILE A 268 1.04 10.68 -10.98
N SER A 269 0.41 11.58 -10.23
CA SER A 269 -0.59 11.23 -9.23
C SER A 269 -1.90 11.93 -9.48
N CYS A 270 -2.99 11.38 -8.96
CA CYS A 270 -4.27 12.05 -8.95
C CYS A 270 -4.88 12.09 -7.55
N PHE A 271 -5.72 13.09 -7.37
CA PHE A 271 -6.68 13.23 -6.28
C PHE A 271 -8.06 13.22 -6.89
N ALA A 272 -8.97 12.42 -6.32
CA ALA A 272 -10.37 12.40 -6.71
C ALA A 272 -11.27 12.65 -5.50
N ALA A 273 -12.31 13.46 -5.71
CA ALA A 273 -13.32 13.77 -4.70
C ALA A 273 -14.59 14.27 -5.39
N ASN A 274 -15.67 14.39 -4.62
CA ASN A 274 -16.92 14.98 -5.11
C ASN A 274 -16.75 16.46 -5.51
N PRO A 275 -17.72 17.06 -6.25
CA PRO A 275 -17.59 18.44 -6.77
C PRO A 275 -17.29 19.49 -5.71
N ASP A 276 -17.86 19.41 -4.51
CA ASP A 276 -17.68 20.41 -3.45
C ASP A 276 -16.23 20.37 -2.91
N ASN A 277 -15.71 19.18 -2.61
CA ASN A 277 -14.33 18.98 -2.21
C ASN A 277 -13.35 19.36 -3.33
N MET A 278 -13.72 19.07 -4.60
CA MET A 278 -12.93 19.48 -5.75
C MET A 278 -12.86 21.00 -5.89
N ALA A 279 -13.97 21.72 -5.70
CA ALA A 279 -14.00 23.18 -5.72
C ALA A 279 -13.11 23.76 -4.62
N ARG A 280 -13.19 23.17 -3.40
CA ARG A 280 -12.35 23.52 -2.26
C ARG A 280 -10.86 23.25 -2.55
N ALA A 281 -10.51 22.09 -3.06
CA ALA A 281 -9.14 21.72 -3.39
C ALA A 281 -8.55 22.65 -4.47
N LYS A 282 -9.32 22.97 -5.52
CA LYS A 282 -8.93 23.88 -6.59
C LYS A 282 -8.64 25.30 -6.07
N LYS A 283 -9.42 25.78 -5.09
CA LYS A 283 -9.19 27.09 -4.44
C LYS A 283 -7.80 27.18 -3.83
N TYR A 284 -7.38 26.15 -3.08
CA TYR A 284 -6.06 26.13 -2.43
C TYR A 284 -4.94 25.80 -3.43
N LEU A 285 -5.21 24.90 -4.38
CA LEU A 285 -4.24 24.58 -5.44
C LEU A 285 -3.87 25.82 -6.26
N SER A 286 -4.82 26.73 -6.58
CA SER A 286 -4.57 27.95 -7.33
C SER A 286 -3.60 28.93 -6.65
N VAL A 287 -3.43 28.79 -5.32
CA VAL A 287 -2.44 29.56 -4.54
C VAL A 287 -1.12 28.79 -4.41
N GLN A 288 -1.19 27.46 -4.35
CA GLN A 288 -0.03 26.60 -4.17
C GLN A 288 0.81 26.46 -5.45
N ALA A 289 0.15 26.36 -6.62
CA ALA A 289 0.81 26.12 -7.90
C ALA A 289 0.01 26.73 -9.06
N ILE A 290 0.72 27.27 -10.06
CA ILE A 290 0.10 27.76 -11.31
C ILE A 290 -0.31 26.60 -12.21
N CYS A 291 0.49 25.53 -12.23
CA CYS A 291 0.20 24.28 -12.94
C CYS A 291 1.04 23.14 -12.38
N THR A 292 0.64 21.92 -12.70
CA THR A 292 1.41 20.69 -12.47
C THR A 292 2.31 20.38 -13.68
N ASN A 293 3.11 19.31 -13.61
CA ASN A 293 4.00 18.88 -14.71
C ASN A 293 3.21 18.29 -15.89
N LYS A 294 2.68 19.16 -16.76
CA LYS A 294 1.85 18.75 -17.91
C LYS A 294 2.63 18.06 -19.01
N VAL A 295 3.93 18.32 -19.14
CA VAL A 295 4.78 17.60 -20.12
C VAL A 295 4.81 16.12 -19.77
N ASN A 296 5.00 15.78 -18.49
CA ASN A 296 4.96 14.41 -18.00
C ASN A 296 3.56 13.80 -18.10
N GLN A 297 2.51 14.58 -17.85
CA GLN A 297 1.12 14.13 -18.02
C GLN A 297 0.81 13.76 -19.48
N LEU A 298 1.30 14.55 -20.44
CA LEU A 298 1.11 14.27 -21.86
C LEU A 298 1.85 13.00 -22.30
N ALA A 299 3.08 12.78 -21.81
CA ALA A 299 3.81 11.55 -22.06
C ALA A 299 3.02 10.32 -21.59
N HIS A 300 2.50 10.36 -20.34
CA HIS A 300 1.67 9.28 -19.80
C HIS A 300 0.38 9.06 -20.59
N ALA A 301 -0.34 10.15 -20.95
CA ALA A 301 -1.60 10.06 -21.70
C ALA A 301 -1.42 9.45 -23.08
N ARG A 302 -0.31 9.73 -23.75
CA ARG A 302 0.01 9.14 -25.07
C ARG A 302 0.44 7.70 -24.97
N TYR A 303 1.28 7.39 -23.98
CA TYR A 303 1.77 6.03 -23.74
C TYR A 303 0.65 5.09 -23.25
N LEU A 304 -0.23 5.57 -22.39
CA LEU A 304 -1.34 4.85 -21.79
C LEU A 304 -2.66 5.62 -21.99
N PRO A 305 -3.22 5.64 -23.22
CA PRO A 305 -4.30 6.56 -23.59
C PRO A 305 -5.67 6.24 -23.01
N ASN A 306 -5.85 5.07 -22.40
CA ASN A 306 -7.10 4.62 -21.80
C ASN A 306 -6.85 3.49 -20.81
N LYS A 307 -7.88 3.11 -20.04
CA LYS A 307 -7.82 2.00 -19.07
C LYS A 307 -7.38 0.67 -19.69
N ALA A 308 -7.84 0.35 -20.90
CA ALA A 308 -7.46 -0.90 -21.57
C ALA A 308 -5.96 -0.97 -21.87
N ALA A 309 -5.34 0.14 -22.29
CA ALA A 309 -3.89 0.24 -22.49
C ALA A 309 -3.13 0.08 -21.15
N VAL A 310 -3.62 0.67 -20.06
CA VAL A 310 -3.06 0.47 -18.72
C VAL A 310 -3.14 -0.99 -18.31
N GLU A 311 -4.28 -1.64 -18.47
CA GLU A 311 -4.47 -3.06 -18.12
C GLU A 311 -3.56 -3.97 -18.95
N GLN A 312 -3.37 -3.68 -20.25
CA GLN A 312 -2.46 -4.43 -21.09
C GLN A 312 -0.99 -4.24 -20.66
N HIS A 313 -0.61 -3.02 -20.31
CA HIS A 313 0.73 -2.74 -19.78
C HIS A 313 0.96 -3.46 -18.44
N MET A 314 -0.03 -3.45 -17.56
CA MET A 314 0.07 -4.14 -16.26
C MET A 314 0.10 -5.67 -16.37
N LYS A 315 -0.41 -6.28 -17.44
CA LYS A 315 -0.19 -7.71 -17.70
C LYS A 315 1.29 -8.04 -17.86
N LYS A 316 2.08 -7.19 -18.53
CA LYS A 316 3.54 -7.38 -18.64
C LYS A 316 4.22 -7.28 -17.27
N HIS A 317 3.78 -6.35 -16.39
CA HIS A 317 4.24 -6.29 -15.01
C HIS A 317 3.92 -7.58 -14.25
N ALA A 318 2.71 -8.11 -14.42
CA ALA A 318 2.29 -9.36 -13.78
C ALA A 318 3.15 -10.56 -14.21
N GLU A 319 3.55 -10.63 -15.48
CA GLU A 319 4.46 -11.68 -16.00
C GLU A 319 5.82 -11.66 -15.28
N ILE A 320 6.35 -10.48 -14.97
CA ILE A 320 7.61 -10.30 -14.21
C ILE A 320 7.41 -10.65 -12.73
N LEU A 321 6.27 -10.29 -12.14
CA LEU A 321 6.03 -10.45 -10.70
C LEU A 321 5.60 -11.87 -10.30
N ARG A 322 4.82 -12.57 -11.13
CA ARG A 322 4.33 -13.94 -10.82
C ARG A 322 5.41 -14.92 -10.35
N PRO A 323 6.53 -15.10 -11.08
CA PRO A 323 7.57 -16.02 -10.62
C PRO A 323 8.21 -15.60 -9.31
N LYS A 324 8.26 -14.29 -9.00
CA LYS A 324 8.79 -13.76 -7.75
C LYS A 324 7.88 -14.07 -6.56
N PHE A 325 6.58 -13.89 -6.74
CA PHE A 325 5.59 -14.25 -5.71
C PHE A 325 5.50 -15.77 -5.52
N ALA A 326 5.51 -16.54 -6.60
CA ALA A 326 5.56 -18.00 -6.53
C ALA A 326 6.79 -18.48 -5.76
N ALA A 327 7.96 -17.88 -5.97
CA ALA A 327 9.18 -18.22 -5.24
C ALA A 327 9.05 -18.02 -3.72
N VAL A 328 8.33 -16.97 -3.27
CA VAL A 328 8.04 -16.77 -1.85
C VAL A 328 7.13 -17.89 -1.33
N GLN A 329 5.99 -18.14 -2.03
CA GLN A 329 5.00 -19.14 -1.62
C GLN A 329 5.60 -20.54 -1.57
N ASP A 330 6.32 -20.95 -2.62
CA ASP A 330 6.92 -22.28 -2.73
C ASP A 330 7.99 -22.49 -1.64
N THR A 331 8.81 -21.46 -1.38
CA THR A 331 9.86 -21.55 -0.36
C THR A 331 9.26 -21.63 1.04
N LEU A 332 8.28 -20.78 1.38
CA LEU A 332 7.61 -20.83 2.68
C LEU A 332 6.87 -22.16 2.88
N ASN A 333 6.16 -22.65 1.85
CA ASN A 333 5.48 -23.95 1.92
C ASN A 333 6.47 -25.11 2.11
N LYS A 334 7.60 -25.10 1.41
CA LYS A 334 8.66 -26.12 1.54
C LYS A 334 9.31 -26.10 2.92
N GLU A 335 9.64 -24.92 3.42
CA GLU A 335 10.41 -24.77 4.67
C GLU A 335 9.53 -24.80 5.91
N LEU A 336 8.31 -24.23 5.87
CA LEU A 336 7.46 -24.02 7.04
C LEU A 336 6.11 -24.74 6.97
N GLY A 337 5.78 -25.38 5.84
CA GLY A 337 4.47 -25.97 5.61
C GLY A 337 4.04 -27.07 6.58
N SER A 338 5.00 -27.71 7.28
CA SER A 338 4.71 -28.69 8.35
C SER A 338 4.37 -28.04 9.71
N ASN A 339 4.58 -26.73 9.86
CA ASN A 339 4.38 -25.97 11.11
C ASN A 339 3.40 -24.80 10.89
N LYS A 340 2.32 -25.01 10.14
CA LYS A 340 1.28 -24.00 9.88
C LYS A 340 0.51 -23.55 11.13
N ASP A 341 0.63 -24.29 12.22
CA ASP A 341 0.14 -23.95 13.54
C ASP A 341 0.99 -22.86 14.24
N LEU A 342 2.22 -22.64 13.78
CA LEU A 342 3.16 -21.64 14.30
C LEU A 342 3.32 -20.43 13.36
N TYR A 343 3.05 -20.60 12.07
CA TYR A 343 3.29 -19.59 11.05
C TYR A 343 2.10 -19.46 10.11
N ARG A 344 1.85 -18.24 9.66
CA ARG A 344 0.94 -17.99 8.55
C ARG A 344 1.52 -16.94 7.61
N TRP A 345 1.12 -16.96 6.37
CA TRP A 345 1.48 -15.93 5.38
C TRP A 345 0.36 -15.73 4.38
N THR A 346 0.34 -14.56 3.77
CA THR A 346 -0.66 -14.22 2.77
C THR A 346 -0.25 -14.73 1.39
N ASP A 347 -1.26 -15.05 0.55
CA ASP A 347 -1.12 -15.40 -0.87
C ASP A 347 -1.88 -14.37 -1.72
N PRO A 348 -1.34 -13.14 -1.87
CA PRO A 348 -2.04 -12.06 -2.55
C PRO A 348 -2.15 -12.31 -4.05
N LYS A 349 -3.30 -11.92 -4.63
CA LYS A 349 -3.56 -12.02 -6.07
C LYS A 349 -3.12 -10.76 -6.84
N GLY A 350 -2.50 -9.81 -6.13
CA GLY A 350 -1.99 -8.55 -6.67
C GLY A 350 -1.17 -7.77 -5.65
N GLY A 351 -0.76 -6.57 -6.03
CA GLY A 351 0.08 -5.72 -5.18
C GLY A 351 1.56 -6.08 -5.22
N TYR A 352 2.31 -5.67 -4.18
CA TYR A 352 3.77 -5.76 -4.14
C TYR A 352 4.33 -6.49 -2.93
N PHE A 353 3.47 -7.01 -2.04
CA PHE A 353 3.89 -7.50 -0.73
C PHE A 353 3.30 -8.87 -0.41
N VAL A 354 4.03 -9.61 0.43
CA VAL A 354 3.54 -10.79 1.13
C VAL A 354 3.75 -10.52 2.62
N SER A 355 2.72 -10.75 3.42
CA SER A 355 2.80 -10.63 4.87
C SER A 355 3.10 -11.99 5.48
N PHE A 356 4.17 -12.07 6.24
CA PHE A 356 4.54 -13.25 7.01
C PHE A 356 4.28 -12.99 8.50
N TYR A 357 3.63 -13.93 9.16
CA TYR A 357 3.36 -13.88 10.59
C TYR A 357 4.08 -15.01 11.27
N ALA A 358 5.07 -14.64 12.06
CA ALA A 358 5.87 -15.55 12.87
C ALA A 358 5.16 -15.94 14.17
N PHE A 359 5.74 -16.87 14.89
CA PHE A 359 5.32 -17.19 16.25
C PHE A 359 5.36 -15.90 17.12
N PRO A 360 4.31 -15.60 17.90
CA PRO A 360 4.24 -14.36 18.68
C PRO A 360 5.48 -14.11 19.55
N GLY A 361 5.94 -12.86 19.57
CA GLY A 361 7.12 -12.43 20.31
C GLY A 361 8.46 -12.77 19.63
N THR A 362 8.48 -13.04 18.32
CA THR A 362 9.72 -13.47 17.62
C THR A 362 10.10 -12.63 16.41
N ALA A 363 9.22 -11.80 15.86
CA ALA A 363 9.50 -11.07 14.63
C ALA A 363 10.73 -10.15 14.72
N THR A 364 10.89 -9.43 15.82
CA THR A 364 12.04 -8.55 16.06
C THR A 364 13.35 -9.34 16.02
N LYS A 365 13.39 -10.50 16.68
CA LYS A 365 14.57 -11.37 16.70
C LYS A 365 14.86 -11.97 15.32
N ILE A 366 13.82 -12.44 14.62
CA ILE A 366 13.95 -12.96 13.25
C ILE A 366 14.55 -11.91 12.31
N VAL A 367 14.03 -10.68 12.32
CA VAL A 367 14.54 -9.58 11.46
C VAL A 367 16.00 -9.28 11.79
N SER A 368 16.40 -9.28 13.07
CA SER A 368 17.80 -9.09 13.48
C SER A 368 18.69 -10.22 12.96
N MET A 369 18.28 -11.49 13.15
CA MET A 369 19.03 -12.64 12.65
C MET A 369 19.15 -12.64 11.12
N CYS A 370 18.09 -12.30 10.41
CA CYS A 370 18.12 -12.15 8.95
C CYS A 370 19.17 -11.10 8.53
N LYS A 371 19.21 -9.96 9.21
CA LYS A 371 20.19 -8.89 8.95
C LYS A 371 21.61 -9.39 9.16
N ASP A 372 21.88 -10.13 10.24
CA ASP A 372 23.19 -10.70 10.53
C ASP A 372 23.64 -11.75 9.48
N ALA A 373 22.68 -12.43 8.86
CA ALA A 373 22.89 -13.34 7.74
C ALA A 373 22.87 -12.66 6.35
N GLY A 374 22.88 -11.32 6.31
CA GLY A 374 22.96 -10.53 5.06
C GLY A 374 21.63 -10.34 4.33
N VAL A 375 20.48 -10.48 5.01
CA VAL A 375 19.16 -10.22 4.46
C VAL A 375 18.54 -9.00 5.14
N ALA A 376 18.42 -7.90 4.39
CA ALA A 376 17.73 -6.70 4.85
C ALA A 376 16.20 -6.86 4.68
N LEU A 377 15.46 -6.78 5.77
CA LEU A 377 14.01 -6.75 5.83
C LEU A 377 13.53 -5.40 6.38
N THR A 378 12.26 -5.07 6.16
CA THR A 378 11.61 -3.95 6.85
C THR A 378 11.66 -4.22 8.36
N PRO A 379 11.97 -3.20 9.20
CA PRO A 379 11.97 -3.40 10.65
C PRO A 379 10.65 -4.00 11.16
N ALA A 380 10.74 -4.93 12.09
CA ALA A 380 9.56 -5.48 12.75
C ALA A 380 8.73 -4.36 13.38
N GLY A 381 7.41 -4.47 13.32
CA GLY A 381 6.49 -3.44 13.81
C GLY A 381 6.27 -2.25 12.86
N ALA A 382 7.06 -2.06 11.80
CA ALA A 382 6.92 -0.92 10.89
C ALA A 382 5.52 -0.81 10.25
N SER A 383 4.81 -1.92 10.10
CA SER A 383 3.44 -1.96 9.56
C SER A 383 2.36 -1.59 10.60
N PHE A 384 2.75 -1.08 11.76
CA PHE A 384 1.85 -0.70 12.86
C PHE A 384 2.11 0.74 13.30
N PRO A 385 1.09 1.44 13.85
CA PRO A 385 1.25 2.75 14.45
C PRO A 385 2.42 2.77 15.46
N TYR A 386 3.19 3.85 15.43
CA TYR A 386 4.37 4.04 16.28
C TYR A 386 5.46 2.97 16.14
N GLY A 387 5.40 2.15 15.07
CA GLY A 387 6.34 1.05 14.85
C GLY A 387 6.20 -0.11 15.86
N LYS A 388 5.03 -0.31 16.45
CA LYS A 388 4.78 -1.29 17.50
C LYS A 388 3.73 -2.30 17.07
N ASP A 389 4.18 -3.49 16.69
CA ASP A 389 3.32 -4.67 16.56
C ASP A 389 3.06 -5.24 17.96
N PRO A 390 1.80 -5.27 18.45
CA PRO A 390 1.49 -5.78 19.80
C PRO A 390 1.88 -7.24 19.99
N ASP A 391 1.85 -8.05 18.91
CA ASP A 391 2.18 -9.47 18.95
C ASP A 391 3.64 -9.75 18.58
N ASP A 392 4.41 -8.77 18.13
CA ASP A 392 5.76 -8.94 17.57
C ASP A 392 5.85 -10.16 16.64
N SER A 393 4.95 -10.21 15.66
CA SER A 393 4.74 -11.38 14.78
C SER A 393 4.81 -11.05 13.29
N ASN A 394 4.45 -9.81 12.88
CA ASN A 394 4.33 -9.44 11.47
C ASN A 394 5.66 -9.02 10.84
N ILE A 395 5.96 -9.61 9.70
CA ILE A 395 7.13 -9.28 8.86
C ILE A 395 6.66 -9.08 7.42
N ARG A 396 6.88 -7.88 6.89
CA ARG A 396 6.57 -7.55 5.50
C ARG A 396 7.67 -8.01 4.56
N LEU A 397 7.33 -8.83 3.57
CA LEU A 397 8.20 -9.30 2.50
C LEU A 397 7.92 -8.54 1.21
N CYS A 398 8.96 -8.04 0.55
CA CYS A 398 8.87 -7.25 -0.68
C CYS A 398 9.57 -7.97 -1.84
N PRO A 399 8.91 -8.91 -2.54
CA PRO A 399 9.55 -9.69 -3.60
C PRO A 399 9.66 -8.96 -4.94
N SER A 400 9.07 -7.76 -5.09
CA SER A 400 8.96 -7.09 -6.40
C SER A 400 10.31 -6.75 -7.04
N PHE A 401 11.32 -6.35 -6.26
CA PHE A 401 12.61 -5.86 -6.77
C PHE A 401 13.65 -6.98 -7.01
N PRO A 402 13.94 -7.90 -6.06
CA PRO A 402 15.05 -8.85 -6.22
C PRO A 402 14.79 -9.89 -7.33
N PRO A 403 15.82 -10.47 -7.93
CA PRO A 403 15.69 -11.65 -8.80
C PRO A 403 15.23 -12.87 -7.99
N VAL A 404 14.61 -13.84 -8.69
CA VAL A 404 13.98 -15.02 -8.08
C VAL A 404 14.94 -15.83 -7.20
N GLU A 405 16.19 -16.03 -7.63
CA GLU A 405 17.21 -16.75 -6.84
C GLU A 405 17.52 -16.06 -5.51
N ASN A 406 17.53 -14.74 -5.48
CA ASN A 406 17.76 -13.96 -4.27
C ASN A 406 16.56 -14.02 -3.32
N ILE A 407 15.33 -14.05 -3.87
CA ILE A 407 14.10 -14.24 -3.10
C ILE A 407 14.12 -15.61 -2.42
N ILE A 408 14.42 -16.69 -3.15
CA ILE A 408 14.52 -18.05 -2.60
C ILE A 408 15.52 -18.08 -1.44
N LYS A 409 16.72 -17.51 -1.61
CA LYS A 409 17.74 -17.46 -0.56
C LYS A 409 17.25 -16.66 0.66
N ALA A 410 16.71 -15.46 0.44
CA ALA A 410 16.25 -14.59 1.51
C ALA A 410 15.12 -15.25 2.34
N VAL A 411 14.14 -15.86 1.66
CA VAL A 411 13.02 -16.54 2.32
C VAL A 411 13.48 -17.84 3.01
N SER A 412 14.46 -18.56 2.46
CA SER A 412 15.07 -19.72 3.14
C SER A 412 15.78 -19.33 4.44
N ILE A 413 16.52 -18.21 4.43
CA ILE A 413 17.16 -17.66 5.63
C ILE A 413 16.12 -17.22 6.66
N LEU A 414 15.10 -16.46 6.23
CA LEU A 414 13.97 -16.09 7.08
C LEU A 414 13.35 -17.33 7.75
N SER A 415 13.12 -18.38 6.98
CA SER A 415 12.50 -19.62 7.48
C SER A 415 13.37 -20.32 8.52
N VAL A 416 14.69 -20.33 8.34
CA VAL A 416 15.62 -20.89 9.36
C VAL A 416 15.57 -20.05 10.64
N CYS A 417 15.62 -18.71 10.52
CA CYS A 417 15.53 -17.81 11.66
C CYS A 417 14.20 -18.00 12.42
N ALA A 418 13.08 -18.11 11.67
CA ALA A 418 11.77 -18.35 12.24
C ALA A 418 11.70 -19.68 13.01
N LYS A 419 12.26 -20.76 12.44
CA LYS A 419 12.31 -22.08 13.11
C LYS A 419 13.12 -22.02 14.41
N ILE A 420 14.31 -21.40 14.39
CA ILE A 420 15.16 -21.28 15.58
C ILE A 420 14.44 -20.54 16.69
N THR A 421 13.84 -19.37 16.38
CA THR A 421 13.16 -18.53 17.37
C THR A 421 11.89 -19.18 17.93
N ALA A 422 11.13 -19.90 17.11
CA ALA A 422 9.95 -20.63 17.58
C ALA A 422 10.33 -21.80 18.48
N ILE A 423 11.36 -22.59 18.13
CA ILE A 423 11.84 -23.67 18.98
C ILE A 423 12.34 -23.13 20.35
N GLU A 424 13.03 -21.99 20.36
CA GLU A 424 13.45 -21.33 21.60
C GLU A 424 12.25 -21.01 22.50
N LYS A 425 11.20 -20.44 21.91
CA LYS A 425 9.95 -20.13 22.63
C LYS A 425 9.27 -21.40 23.17
N LEU A 426 9.17 -22.43 22.34
CA LEU A 426 8.57 -23.71 22.76
C LEU A 426 9.36 -24.43 23.86
N LEU A 427 10.67 -24.20 23.97
CA LEU A 427 11.50 -24.75 25.06
C LEU A 427 11.43 -23.90 26.34
N GLU A 428 10.91 -22.67 26.28
CA GLU A 428 10.65 -21.78 27.42
C GLU A 428 9.26 -22.05 28.05
N GLU A 429 8.28 -22.58 27.28
CA GLU A 429 6.94 -22.99 27.71
C GLU A 429 6.99 -24.28 28.52
#